data_8551021003f546f90e76d19a968b2539
#
_entry.id   8551021003f546f90e76d19a968b2539
#
_cell.length_a   1.000
_cell.length_b   1.000
_cell.length_c   1.000
_cell.angle_alpha   90.00
_cell.angle_beta   90.00
_cell.angle_gamma   90.00
#
_symmetry.space_group_name_H-M   'P 1'
#
loop_
_entity.id
_entity.type
_entity.pdbx_description
1 polymer ?
#
loop_
_entity_poly.entity_id
_entity_poly.type
_entity_poly.pdbx_seq_one_letter_code
_entity_poly.pdbx_strand_id
1 'polypeptide(L)'
;MEVPVYLVNGFLESGKTLFIDDALKSEDFADGDKTLLIACEEGMEEYDEKQLAPLNVAIEYIEDESELNKDNLKKLCDKHKPMRIFIEFNGMWNMKNFLENEQPSFFVMAQVITLVDASTFDMHMANNDMKSIMMEKFKLSDMVIFNRCVKDTNRAGYRRSVKVVNGRTQVYFESSDGSSNEVEEILPFDLSKDVVEVADEDFGIWYVDAMDNPDKYKGKTMKMKAVVYRPKSLFKDNFVPGRFAMTCCADDIRFIGYKCKRSEE
;
A
#
# COMPACT_ATOMS: atom_id res chain seq x y z
N MET A 1 -15.81 5.04 -23.12
CA MET A 1 -15.51 5.99 -22.01
C MET A 1 -14.67 5.20 -21.00
N GLU A 2 -13.57 5.77 -20.55
CA GLU A 2 -12.78 5.20 -19.47
C GLU A 2 -13.52 5.37 -18.14
N VAL A 3 -13.48 4.33 -17.29
CA VAL A 3 -14.18 4.35 -16.00
C VAL A 3 -13.11 4.19 -14.89
N PRO A 4 -12.96 5.18 -14.00
CA PRO A 4 -12.05 5.10 -12.88
C PRO A 4 -12.51 4.05 -11.87
N VAL A 5 -11.55 3.24 -11.40
CA VAL A 5 -11.77 2.16 -10.45
C VAL A 5 -10.93 2.40 -9.19
N TYR A 6 -11.59 2.38 -8.05
CA TYR A 6 -10.98 2.40 -6.72
C TYR A 6 -11.07 0.99 -6.14
N LEU A 7 -9.94 0.34 -5.96
CA LEU A 7 -9.88 -1.01 -5.42
C LEU A 7 -9.43 -0.94 -3.97
N VAL A 8 -10.30 -1.37 -3.06
CA VAL A 8 -10.03 -1.41 -1.62
C VAL A 8 -9.88 -2.87 -1.19
N ASN A 9 -8.72 -3.21 -0.68
CA ASN A 9 -8.41 -4.56 -0.22
C ASN A 9 -7.86 -4.55 1.21
N GLY A 10 -7.66 -5.73 1.78
CA GLY A 10 -7.24 -5.94 3.16
C GLY A 10 -7.80 -7.27 3.65
N PHE A 11 -7.31 -7.80 4.76
CA PHE A 11 -7.89 -9.02 5.33
C PHE A 11 -9.33 -8.79 5.80
N LEU A 12 -10.05 -9.89 6.04
CA LEU A 12 -11.39 -9.85 6.61
C LEU A 12 -11.37 -9.00 7.90
N GLU A 13 -12.41 -8.21 8.12
CA GLU A 13 -12.55 -7.28 9.27
C GLU A 13 -11.49 -6.18 9.37
N SER A 14 -10.73 -5.92 8.31
CA SER A 14 -9.77 -4.79 8.31
C SER A 14 -10.43 -3.41 8.20
N GLY A 15 -11.76 -3.33 8.10
CA GLY A 15 -12.50 -2.07 8.03
C GLY A 15 -12.76 -1.56 6.61
N LYS A 16 -12.67 -2.41 5.58
CA LYS A 16 -12.90 -2.03 4.18
C LYS A 16 -14.30 -1.45 3.95
N THR A 17 -15.32 -2.14 4.44
CA THR A 17 -16.74 -1.74 4.29
C THR A 17 -16.98 -0.35 4.86
N LEU A 18 -16.52 -0.09 6.08
CA LEU A 18 -16.66 1.22 6.74
C LEU A 18 -15.90 2.31 5.98
N PHE A 19 -14.67 2.03 5.55
CA PHE A 19 -13.87 2.97 4.77
C PHE A 19 -14.55 3.36 3.45
N ILE A 20 -15.09 2.38 2.72
CA ILE A 20 -15.80 2.64 1.46
C ILE A 20 -17.11 3.40 1.73
N ASP A 21 -17.86 3.02 2.75
CA ASP A 21 -19.11 3.68 3.13
C ASP A 21 -18.89 5.15 3.48
N ASP A 22 -17.87 5.45 4.29
CA ASP A 22 -17.48 6.81 4.63
C ASP A 22 -16.98 7.59 3.40
N ALA A 23 -16.19 6.96 2.53
CA ALA A 23 -15.73 7.59 1.29
C ALA A 23 -16.89 7.97 0.38
N LEU A 24 -17.84 7.05 0.17
CA LEU A 24 -19.01 7.29 -0.69
C LEU A 24 -19.93 8.39 -0.15
N LYS A 25 -19.93 8.64 1.15
CA LYS A 25 -20.69 9.70 1.82
C LYS A 25 -19.93 11.03 1.92
N SER A 26 -18.63 11.03 1.61
CA SER A 26 -17.80 12.24 1.64
C SER A 26 -18.17 13.23 0.52
N GLU A 27 -17.83 14.52 0.70
CA GLU A 27 -18.06 15.56 -0.29
C GLU A 27 -17.38 15.26 -1.63
N ASP A 28 -16.26 14.53 -1.63
CA ASP A 28 -15.49 14.17 -2.83
C ASP A 28 -16.22 13.15 -3.73
N PHE A 29 -17.09 12.32 -3.16
CA PHE A 29 -17.79 11.26 -3.88
C PHE A 29 -19.32 11.36 -3.85
N ALA A 30 -19.90 12.19 -2.99
CA ALA A 30 -21.34 12.45 -2.94
C ALA A 30 -21.77 13.55 -3.92
N ASP A 31 -21.13 13.61 -5.09
CA ASP A 31 -21.31 14.61 -6.15
C ASP A 31 -22.50 14.32 -7.09
N GLY A 32 -23.18 13.18 -6.90
CA GLY A 32 -24.31 12.71 -7.70
C GLY A 32 -23.92 11.89 -8.92
N ASP A 33 -22.63 11.65 -9.16
CA ASP A 33 -22.18 10.76 -10.23
C ASP A 33 -22.55 9.31 -9.93
N LYS A 34 -22.94 8.57 -10.97
CA LYS A 34 -23.29 7.15 -10.84
C LYS A 34 -22.09 6.33 -10.38
N THR A 35 -22.20 5.76 -9.22
CA THR A 35 -21.17 4.88 -8.64
C THR A 35 -21.68 3.44 -8.63
N LEU A 36 -20.86 2.51 -9.08
CA LEU A 36 -21.07 1.08 -8.90
C LEU A 36 -20.12 0.59 -7.79
N LEU A 37 -20.69 0.08 -6.73
CA LEU A 37 -19.95 -0.63 -5.68
C LEU A 37 -20.06 -2.13 -5.94
N ILE A 38 -18.94 -2.81 -6.06
CA ILE A 38 -18.84 -4.26 -6.18
C ILE A 38 -18.26 -4.78 -4.86
N ALA A 39 -19.08 -5.46 -4.06
CA ALA A 39 -18.68 -6.06 -2.80
C ALA A 39 -18.33 -7.53 -3.01
N CYS A 40 -17.08 -7.91 -2.73
CA CYS A 40 -16.58 -9.27 -2.94
C CYS A 40 -16.31 -10.01 -1.61
N GLU A 41 -16.78 -9.48 -0.49
CA GLU A 41 -16.60 -10.10 0.81
C GLU A 41 -17.81 -9.82 1.70
N GLU A 42 -18.27 -10.85 2.41
CA GLU A 42 -19.26 -10.71 3.48
C GLU A 42 -18.53 -10.62 4.82
N GLY A 43 -18.61 -9.47 5.48
CA GLY A 43 -18.10 -9.24 6.83
C GLY A 43 -19.21 -9.06 7.85
N MET A 44 -18.87 -8.59 9.06
CA MET A 44 -19.88 -8.24 10.08
C MET A 44 -20.59 -6.91 9.74
N GLU A 45 -19.94 -6.04 8.99
CA GLU A 45 -20.51 -4.76 8.55
C GLU A 45 -21.12 -4.93 7.16
N GLU A 46 -22.33 -4.38 6.97
CA GLU A 46 -23.06 -4.41 5.72
C GLU A 46 -23.30 -2.99 5.21
N TYR A 47 -23.40 -2.84 3.89
CA TYR A 47 -23.76 -1.55 3.28
C TYR A 47 -25.25 -1.26 3.45
N ASP A 48 -25.59 -0.06 3.91
CA ASP A 48 -26.99 0.39 3.95
C ASP A 48 -27.43 0.93 2.58
N GLU A 49 -28.04 0.07 1.78
CA GLU A 49 -28.54 0.43 0.46
C GLU A 49 -29.50 1.65 0.48
N LYS A 50 -30.26 1.83 1.58
CA LYS A 50 -31.20 2.96 1.69
C LYS A 50 -30.47 4.29 1.87
N GLN A 51 -29.29 4.29 2.49
CA GLN A 51 -28.45 5.47 2.63
C GLN A 51 -27.63 5.75 1.38
N LEU A 52 -27.20 4.72 0.64
CA LEU A 52 -26.35 4.83 -0.53
C LEU A 52 -27.16 5.11 -1.83
N ALA A 53 -28.38 4.61 -1.96
CA ALA A 53 -29.21 4.85 -3.15
C ALA A 53 -29.46 6.34 -3.45
N PRO A 54 -29.73 7.23 -2.47
CA PRO A 54 -29.85 8.66 -2.71
C PRO A 54 -28.57 9.33 -3.23
N LEU A 55 -27.41 8.72 -2.97
CA LEU A 55 -26.11 9.16 -3.46
C LEU A 55 -25.78 8.61 -4.86
N ASN A 56 -26.75 8.00 -5.53
CA ASN A 56 -26.63 7.38 -6.86
C ASN A 56 -25.64 6.21 -6.90
N VAL A 57 -25.52 5.48 -5.80
CA VAL A 57 -24.68 4.27 -5.65
C VAL A 57 -25.55 3.03 -5.87
N ALA A 58 -25.14 2.17 -6.79
CA ALA A 58 -25.69 0.82 -6.98
C ALA A 58 -24.71 -0.20 -6.42
N ILE A 59 -25.21 -1.21 -5.74
CA ILE A 59 -24.38 -2.28 -5.12
C ILE A 59 -24.63 -3.59 -5.86
N GLU A 60 -23.53 -4.28 -6.18
CA GLU A 60 -23.53 -5.67 -6.69
C GLU A 60 -22.60 -6.53 -5.85
N TYR A 61 -23.02 -7.73 -5.55
CA TYR A 61 -22.26 -8.69 -4.74
C TYR A 61 -21.65 -9.77 -5.63
N ILE A 62 -20.39 -10.08 -5.44
CA ILE A 62 -19.67 -11.15 -6.13
C ILE A 62 -19.00 -12.04 -5.08
N GLU A 63 -19.52 -13.24 -4.88
CA GLU A 63 -19.07 -14.16 -3.83
C GLU A 63 -17.97 -15.11 -4.30
N ASP A 64 -17.86 -15.36 -5.61
CA ASP A 64 -16.88 -16.26 -6.22
C ASP A 64 -15.84 -15.48 -7.01
N GLU A 65 -14.54 -15.71 -6.74
CA GLU A 65 -13.44 -15.06 -7.44
C GLU A 65 -13.53 -15.20 -8.96
N SER A 66 -14.02 -16.35 -9.44
CA SER A 66 -14.18 -16.60 -10.88
C SER A 66 -15.22 -15.72 -11.56
N GLU A 67 -16.14 -15.13 -10.79
CA GLU A 67 -17.14 -14.18 -11.31
C GLU A 67 -16.59 -12.75 -11.42
N LEU A 68 -15.49 -12.43 -10.76
CA LEU A 68 -14.81 -11.14 -10.88
C LEU A 68 -13.91 -11.14 -12.13
N ASN A 69 -14.53 -11.24 -13.30
CA ASN A 69 -13.86 -11.34 -14.59
C ASN A 69 -14.36 -10.28 -15.60
N LYS A 70 -13.63 -10.11 -16.70
CA LYS A 70 -13.91 -9.10 -17.74
C LYS A 70 -15.34 -9.11 -18.25
N ASP A 71 -15.88 -10.30 -18.51
CA ASP A 71 -17.20 -10.42 -19.13
C ASP A 71 -18.32 -10.04 -18.17
N ASN A 72 -18.22 -10.48 -16.91
CA ASN A 72 -19.19 -10.14 -15.89
C ASN A 72 -19.11 -8.65 -15.52
N LEU A 73 -17.91 -8.11 -15.32
CA LEU A 73 -17.69 -6.69 -15.05
C LEU A 73 -18.25 -5.80 -16.18
N LYS A 74 -18.08 -6.23 -17.43
CA LYS A 74 -18.69 -5.52 -18.57
C LYS A 74 -20.20 -5.54 -18.52
N LYS A 75 -20.85 -6.69 -18.20
CA LYS A 75 -22.31 -6.78 -18.05
C LYS A 75 -22.81 -5.86 -16.94
N LEU A 76 -22.12 -5.81 -15.79
CA LEU A 76 -22.47 -4.91 -14.70
C LEU A 76 -22.36 -3.44 -15.11
N CYS A 77 -21.32 -3.09 -15.85
CA CYS A 77 -21.16 -1.73 -16.38
C CYS A 77 -22.24 -1.39 -17.43
N ASP A 78 -22.60 -2.33 -18.30
CA ASP A 78 -23.66 -2.13 -19.29
C ASP A 78 -25.04 -1.94 -18.61
N LYS A 79 -25.27 -2.64 -17.49
CA LYS A 79 -26.49 -2.54 -16.67
C LYS A 79 -26.60 -1.20 -15.94
N HIS A 80 -25.54 -0.79 -15.23
CA HIS A 80 -25.56 0.35 -14.32
C HIS A 80 -25.05 1.65 -14.98
N LYS A 81 -24.20 1.55 -16.01
CA LYS A 81 -23.55 2.68 -16.68
C LYS A 81 -22.86 3.63 -15.70
N PRO A 82 -21.94 3.10 -14.87
CA PRO A 82 -21.32 3.89 -13.83
C PRO A 82 -20.32 4.91 -14.40
N MET A 83 -20.16 6.03 -13.71
CA MET A 83 -19.11 7.02 -13.94
C MET A 83 -17.82 6.65 -13.21
N ARG A 84 -17.91 5.86 -12.12
CA ARG A 84 -16.81 5.32 -11.33
C ARG A 84 -17.22 4.01 -10.66
N ILE A 85 -16.22 3.23 -10.27
CA ILE A 85 -16.43 1.93 -9.63
C ILE A 85 -15.60 1.87 -8.35
N PHE A 86 -16.20 1.38 -7.26
CA PHE A 86 -15.51 0.91 -6.08
C PHE A 86 -15.57 -0.61 -6.05
N ILE A 87 -14.45 -1.26 -5.75
CA ILE A 87 -14.38 -2.71 -5.56
C ILE A 87 -13.88 -2.97 -4.14
N GLU A 88 -14.75 -3.50 -3.29
CA GLU A 88 -14.33 -4.12 -2.04
C GLU A 88 -13.80 -5.51 -2.33
N PHE A 89 -12.48 -5.60 -2.47
CA PHE A 89 -11.83 -6.84 -2.91
C PHE A 89 -11.68 -7.81 -1.76
N ASN A 90 -12.00 -9.09 -1.97
CA ASN A 90 -11.82 -10.12 -0.97
C ASN A 90 -10.35 -10.30 -0.62
N GLY A 91 -10.06 -10.25 0.68
CA GLY A 91 -8.71 -10.26 1.19
C GLY A 91 -7.88 -11.50 0.89
N MET A 92 -8.51 -12.60 0.51
CA MET A 92 -7.83 -13.88 0.22
C MET A 92 -7.68 -14.16 -1.27
N TRP A 93 -8.34 -13.39 -2.15
CA TRP A 93 -8.26 -13.58 -3.59
C TRP A 93 -6.94 -13.07 -4.19
N ASN A 94 -6.63 -13.54 -5.40
CA ASN A 94 -5.41 -13.18 -6.12
C ASN A 94 -5.52 -11.80 -6.79
N MET A 95 -5.22 -10.74 -6.02
CA MET A 95 -5.28 -9.37 -6.48
C MET A 95 -4.37 -9.11 -7.69
N LYS A 96 -3.20 -9.74 -7.76
CA LYS A 96 -2.28 -9.60 -8.89
C LYS A 96 -2.92 -10.12 -10.17
N ASN A 97 -3.55 -11.29 -10.12
CA ASN A 97 -4.25 -11.85 -11.29
C ASN A 97 -5.38 -10.91 -11.75
N PHE A 98 -6.17 -10.39 -10.82
CA PHE A 98 -7.22 -9.42 -11.16
C PHE A 98 -6.65 -8.18 -11.86
N LEU A 99 -5.62 -7.57 -11.29
CA LEU A 99 -5.01 -6.35 -11.84
C LEU A 99 -4.35 -6.56 -13.22
N GLU A 100 -3.79 -7.73 -13.48
CA GLU A 100 -3.08 -8.02 -14.74
C GLU A 100 -3.99 -8.59 -15.84
N ASN A 101 -5.00 -9.39 -15.48
CA ASN A 101 -5.70 -10.24 -16.44
C ASN A 101 -7.22 -10.07 -16.49
N GLU A 102 -7.89 -9.68 -15.38
CA GLU A 102 -9.34 -9.78 -15.29
C GLU A 102 -10.09 -8.46 -15.44
N GLN A 103 -9.39 -7.37 -15.74
CA GLN A 103 -9.99 -6.06 -15.92
C GLN A 103 -10.46 -5.83 -17.36
N PRO A 104 -11.67 -5.25 -17.57
CA PRO A 104 -12.06 -4.70 -18.86
C PRO A 104 -11.08 -3.59 -19.31
N SER A 105 -10.84 -3.50 -20.63
CA SER A 105 -9.88 -2.54 -21.19
C SER A 105 -10.26 -1.06 -20.99
N PHE A 106 -11.49 -0.78 -20.62
CA PHE A 106 -11.97 0.56 -20.33
C PHE A 106 -11.89 0.94 -18.84
N PHE A 107 -11.43 0.03 -17.98
CA PHE A 107 -11.12 0.35 -16.59
C PHE A 107 -9.80 1.11 -16.51
N VAL A 108 -9.81 2.19 -15.73
CA VAL A 108 -8.59 2.91 -15.34
C VAL A 108 -8.46 2.81 -13.84
N MET A 109 -7.45 2.09 -13.38
CA MET A 109 -7.18 1.96 -11.95
C MET A 109 -6.79 3.33 -11.41
N ALA A 110 -7.74 3.99 -10.71
CA ALA A 110 -7.51 5.29 -10.10
C ALA A 110 -6.68 5.16 -8.84
N GLN A 111 -6.98 4.17 -8.01
CA GLN A 111 -6.23 3.91 -6.79
C GLN A 111 -6.42 2.48 -6.29
N VAL A 112 -5.34 1.88 -5.80
CA VAL A 112 -5.34 0.61 -5.07
C VAL A 112 -5.00 0.90 -3.61
N ILE A 113 -5.97 0.64 -2.73
CA ILE A 113 -5.89 0.96 -1.29
C ILE A 113 -5.88 -0.34 -0.49
N THR A 114 -4.95 -0.48 0.45
CA THR A 114 -4.93 -1.59 1.40
C THR A 114 -5.25 -1.10 2.80
N LEU A 115 -6.31 -1.63 3.40
CA LEU A 115 -6.66 -1.44 4.81
C LEU A 115 -5.99 -2.50 5.67
N VAL A 116 -5.37 -2.07 6.76
CA VAL A 116 -4.68 -2.94 7.71
C VAL A 116 -5.13 -2.61 9.12
N ASP A 117 -5.69 -3.58 9.81
CA ASP A 117 -5.96 -3.48 11.24
C ASP A 117 -4.63 -3.51 12.02
N ALA A 118 -4.24 -2.39 12.60
CA ALA A 118 -2.99 -2.26 13.36
C ALA A 118 -2.95 -3.18 14.59
N SER A 119 -4.09 -3.54 15.16
CA SER A 119 -4.17 -4.41 16.35
C SER A 119 -3.82 -5.88 16.05
N THR A 120 -3.99 -6.32 14.80
CA THR A 120 -3.72 -7.69 14.35
C THR A 120 -2.48 -7.80 13.45
N PHE A 121 -1.89 -6.68 13.05
CA PHE A 121 -0.82 -6.65 12.07
C PHE A 121 0.40 -7.50 12.49
N ASP A 122 0.88 -7.35 13.72
CA ASP A 122 2.05 -8.11 14.21
C ASP A 122 1.78 -9.62 14.23
N MET A 123 0.55 -10.04 14.55
CA MET A 123 0.13 -11.45 14.50
C MET A 123 0.18 -11.98 13.06
N HIS A 124 -0.33 -11.21 12.09
CA HIS A 124 -0.27 -11.58 10.68
C HIS A 124 1.18 -11.66 10.18
N MET A 125 2.04 -10.73 10.60
CA MET A 125 3.45 -10.71 10.23
C MET A 125 4.27 -11.84 10.85
N ALA A 126 3.82 -12.43 11.96
CA ALA A 126 4.43 -13.59 12.59
C ALA A 126 4.08 -14.90 11.86
N ASN A 127 3.01 -14.94 11.08
CA ASN A 127 2.60 -16.09 10.27
C ASN A 127 3.13 -15.94 8.83
N ASN A 128 3.91 -16.90 8.34
CA ASN A 128 4.58 -16.81 7.05
C ASN A 128 3.61 -16.69 5.86
N ASP A 129 2.49 -17.42 5.88
CA ASP A 129 1.52 -17.40 4.80
C ASP A 129 0.78 -16.05 4.75
N MET A 130 0.30 -15.59 5.92
CA MET A 130 -0.37 -14.29 6.03
C MET A 130 0.57 -13.14 5.70
N LYS A 131 1.82 -13.22 6.14
CA LYS A 131 2.87 -12.25 5.80
C LYS A 131 3.09 -12.18 4.29
N SER A 132 3.17 -13.31 3.60
CA SER A 132 3.36 -13.36 2.15
C SER A 132 2.23 -12.65 1.41
N ILE A 133 0.98 -12.93 1.78
CA ILE A 133 -0.22 -12.29 1.23
C ILE A 133 -0.19 -10.77 1.51
N MET A 134 0.15 -10.37 2.74
CA MET A 134 0.22 -8.96 3.12
C MET A 134 1.29 -8.20 2.32
N MET A 135 2.48 -8.79 2.15
CA MET A 135 3.55 -8.18 1.38
C MET A 135 3.18 -8.03 -0.10
N GLU A 136 2.47 -9.00 -0.68
CA GLU A 136 1.96 -8.88 -2.06
C GLU A 136 0.97 -7.72 -2.17
N LYS A 137 0.06 -7.56 -1.21
CA LYS A 137 -0.85 -6.40 -1.16
C LYS A 137 -0.10 -5.08 -1.10
N PHE A 138 0.90 -4.95 -0.22
CA PHE A 138 1.71 -3.73 -0.13
C PHE A 138 2.44 -3.41 -1.44
N LYS A 139 2.93 -4.43 -2.14
CA LYS A 139 3.62 -4.28 -3.42
C LYS A 139 2.74 -3.69 -4.51
N LEU A 140 1.46 -4.00 -4.48
CA LEU A 140 0.48 -3.61 -5.50
C LEU A 140 -0.32 -2.36 -5.12
N SER A 141 -0.16 -1.83 -3.90
CA SER A 141 -0.94 -0.71 -3.40
C SER A 141 -0.29 0.64 -3.67
N ASP A 142 -1.12 1.62 -4.03
CA ASP A 142 -0.75 3.04 -4.07
C ASP A 142 -0.80 3.65 -2.67
N MET A 143 -1.72 3.14 -1.84
CA MET A 143 -1.95 3.62 -0.48
C MET A 143 -2.16 2.45 0.49
N VAL A 144 -1.58 2.55 1.67
CA VAL A 144 -1.83 1.65 2.80
C VAL A 144 -2.29 2.48 4.00
N ILE A 145 -3.42 2.10 4.58
CA ILE A 145 -3.98 2.75 5.75
C ILE A 145 -3.98 1.76 6.91
N PHE A 146 -3.22 2.05 7.95
CA PHE A 146 -3.29 1.34 9.22
C PHE A 146 -4.33 2.01 10.09
N ASN A 147 -5.46 1.36 10.27
CA ASN A 147 -6.52 1.84 11.17
C ASN A 147 -6.41 1.22 12.57
N ARG A 148 -7.29 1.63 13.48
CA ARG A 148 -7.34 1.17 14.88
C ARG A 148 -6.00 1.29 15.61
N CYS A 149 -5.18 2.27 15.20
CA CYS A 149 -3.94 2.57 15.89
C CYS A 149 -4.22 3.11 17.29
N VAL A 150 -3.35 2.79 18.23
CA VAL A 150 -3.31 3.34 19.57
C VAL A 150 -1.97 4.05 19.82
N LYS A 151 -1.82 4.72 20.97
CA LYS A 151 -0.59 5.47 21.28
C LYS A 151 0.69 4.64 21.13
N ASP A 152 0.67 3.39 21.57
CA ASP A 152 1.84 2.50 21.56
C ASP A 152 2.02 1.72 20.23
N THR A 153 1.21 1.98 19.22
CA THR A 153 1.37 1.35 17.89
C THR A 153 2.72 1.72 17.29
N ASN A 154 3.48 0.72 16.85
CA ASN A 154 4.78 0.90 16.20
C ASN A 154 4.63 1.43 14.76
N ARG A 155 4.12 2.66 14.61
CA ARG A 155 3.84 3.30 13.31
C ARG A 155 5.07 3.34 12.40
N ALA A 156 6.23 3.67 12.98
CA ALA A 156 7.50 3.73 12.23
C ALA A 156 7.90 2.36 11.68
N GLY A 157 7.77 1.29 12.48
CA GLY A 157 8.01 -0.09 12.05
C GLY A 157 7.05 -0.54 10.96
N TYR A 158 5.76 -0.24 11.10
CA TYR A 158 4.73 -0.59 10.12
C TYR A 158 4.94 0.15 8.79
N ARG A 159 5.23 1.45 8.84
CA ARG A 159 5.59 2.22 7.66
C ARG A 159 6.80 1.65 6.94
N ARG A 160 7.87 1.28 7.67
CA ARG A 160 9.05 0.63 7.08
C ARG A 160 8.72 -0.69 6.39
N SER A 161 7.85 -1.52 6.98
CA SER A 161 7.43 -2.78 6.37
C SER A 161 6.78 -2.57 4.99
N VAL A 162 5.99 -1.52 4.82
CA VAL A 162 5.40 -1.14 3.53
C VAL A 162 6.46 -0.59 2.58
N LYS A 163 7.24 0.40 3.04
CA LYS A 163 8.19 1.15 2.21
C LYS A 163 9.34 0.30 1.66
N VAL A 164 9.78 -0.72 2.38
CA VAL A 164 10.80 -1.67 1.88
C VAL A 164 10.27 -2.46 0.69
N VAL A 165 8.97 -2.77 0.66
CA VAL A 165 8.33 -3.52 -0.43
C VAL A 165 7.99 -2.62 -1.61
N ASN A 166 7.41 -1.46 -1.33
CA ASN A 166 7.04 -0.48 -2.34
C ASN A 166 7.25 0.95 -1.80
N GLY A 167 8.40 1.52 -2.15
CA GLY A 167 8.80 2.86 -1.69
C GLY A 167 7.87 3.99 -2.15
N ARG A 168 7.04 3.76 -3.18
CA ARG A 168 6.10 4.77 -3.70
C ARG A 168 4.77 4.79 -2.96
N THR A 169 4.43 3.70 -2.26
CA THR A 169 3.16 3.59 -1.53
C THR A 169 3.04 4.68 -0.47
N GLN A 170 1.94 5.39 -0.46
CA GLN A 170 1.60 6.31 0.62
C GLN A 170 1.14 5.51 1.84
N VAL A 171 1.57 5.90 3.04
CA VAL A 171 1.23 5.19 4.27
C VAL A 171 0.60 6.15 5.26
N TYR A 172 -0.62 5.84 5.67
CA TYR A 172 -1.39 6.62 6.62
C TYR A 172 -1.72 5.80 7.87
N PHE A 173 -1.97 6.50 8.95
CA PHE A 173 -2.36 5.91 10.23
C PHE A 173 -3.62 6.60 10.73
N GLU A 174 -4.55 5.81 11.24
CA GLU A 174 -5.79 6.28 11.82
C GLU A 174 -5.90 5.75 13.26
N SER A 175 -6.00 6.67 14.21
CA SER A 175 -6.04 6.35 15.64
C SER A 175 -7.46 6.15 16.12
N SER A 176 -7.69 5.11 16.90
CA SER A 176 -8.96 4.80 17.55
C SER A 176 -9.10 5.42 18.95
N ASP A 177 -7.99 5.86 19.54
CA ASP A 177 -7.92 6.40 20.92
C ASP A 177 -7.68 7.92 20.96
N GLY A 178 -7.72 8.60 19.81
CA GLY A 178 -7.47 10.05 19.69
C GLY A 178 -5.99 10.43 19.77
N SER A 179 -5.06 9.46 19.74
CA SER A 179 -3.62 9.74 19.68
C SER A 179 -3.24 10.36 18.32
N SER A 180 -2.04 10.99 18.26
CA SER A 180 -1.55 11.56 17.02
C SER A 180 -1.37 10.50 15.92
N ASN A 181 -1.75 10.84 14.70
CA ASN A 181 -1.52 10.03 13.51
C ASN A 181 -0.11 10.24 12.92
N GLU A 182 0.65 11.18 13.47
CA GLU A 182 2.01 11.47 13.03
C GLU A 182 2.96 10.31 13.35
N VAL A 183 3.92 10.10 12.47
CA VAL A 183 4.98 9.10 12.65
C VAL A 183 6.23 9.81 13.15
N GLU A 184 6.47 9.73 14.44
CA GLU A 184 7.75 10.12 15.00
C GLU A 184 8.77 8.99 14.76
N GLU A 185 9.68 9.20 13.83
CA GLU A 185 10.77 8.26 13.57
C GLU A 185 12.00 8.67 14.37
N ILE A 186 12.26 7.98 15.49
CA ILE A 186 13.51 8.14 16.23
C ILE A 186 14.58 7.41 15.42
N LEU A 187 15.49 8.19 14.82
CA LEU A 187 16.60 7.63 14.08
C LEU A 187 17.66 7.08 15.04
N PRO A 188 18.16 5.84 14.83
CA PRO A 188 19.19 5.24 15.69
C PRO A 188 20.60 5.81 15.44
N PHE A 189 20.73 6.77 14.54
CA PHE A 189 21.98 7.45 14.16
C PHE A 189 21.81 8.97 14.24
N ASP A 190 22.92 9.65 14.47
CA ASP A 190 22.95 11.10 14.75
C ASP A 190 23.17 11.92 13.48
N LEU A 191 22.10 12.54 12.97
CA LEU A 191 22.14 13.43 11.80
C LEU A 191 22.75 14.82 12.10
N SER A 192 23.10 15.15 13.33
CA SER A 192 23.79 16.42 13.63
C SER A 192 25.25 16.42 13.18
N LYS A 193 25.84 15.24 13.00
CA LYS A 193 27.23 15.04 12.59
C LYS A 193 27.40 15.23 11.08
N ASP A 194 28.59 15.68 10.65
CA ASP A 194 28.96 15.75 9.23
C ASP A 194 29.14 14.36 8.63
N VAL A 195 29.69 13.42 9.43
CA VAL A 195 29.80 12.00 9.09
C VAL A 195 28.83 11.20 9.93
N VAL A 196 27.79 10.69 9.30
CA VAL A 196 26.74 9.89 9.92
C VAL A 196 27.08 8.42 9.79
N GLU A 197 27.30 7.74 10.92
CA GLU A 197 27.56 6.30 10.95
C GLU A 197 26.24 5.55 11.04
N VAL A 198 25.99 4.65 10.08
CA VAL A 198 24.80 3.79 10.04
C VAL A 198 25.24 2.36 10.32
N ALA A 199 24.75 1.79 11.41
CA ALA A 199 25.02 0.41 11.77
C ALA A 199 24.36 -0.58 10.79
N ASP A 200 24.77 -1.83 10.84
CA ASP A 200 24.29 -2.84 9.91
C ASP A 200 22.78 -3.09 10.06
N GLU A 201 22.28 -3.13 11.27
CA GLU A 201 20.87 -3.26 11.62
C GLU A 201 20.03 -2.05 11.24
N ASP A 202 20.63 -0.85 11.16
CA ASP A 202 19.94 0.40 10.93
C ASP A 202 19.84 0.78 9.44
N PHE A 203 20.44 -0.02 8.55
CA PHE A 203 20.46 0.26 7.12
C PHE A 203 19.04 0.44 6.54
N GLY A 204 18.09 -0.41 6.95
CA GLY A 204 16.70 -0.32 6.48
C GLY A 204 16.01 0.98 6.93
N ILE A 205 16.26 1.41 8.16
CA ILE A 205 15.74 2.67 8.72
C ILE A 205 16.31 3.86 7.93
N TRP A 206 17.63 3.89 7.77
CA TRP A 206 18.31 4.91 6.98
C TRP A 206 17.78 4.95 5.53
N TYR A 207 17.64 3.80 4.88
CA TYR A 207 17.20 3.72 3.49
C TYR A 207 15.82 4.35 3.29
N VAL A 208 14.87 4.02 4.16
CA VAL A 208 13.50 4.55 4.09
C VAL A 208 13.45 6.02 4.46
N ASP A 209 14.10 6.45 5.56
CA ASP A 209 14.08 7.86 5.95
C ASP A 209 14.77 8.75 4.91
N ALA A 210 15.88 8.30 4.31
CA ALA A 210 16.55 9.04 3.25
C ALA A 210 15.72 9.14 1.96
N MET A 211 14.87 8.16 1.68
CA MET A 211 13.93 8.18 0.55
C MET A 211 12.81 9.19 0.78
N ASP A 212 12.25 9.21 1.97
CA ASP A 212 11.11 10.06 2.31
C ASP A 212 11.54 11.51 2.67
N ASN A 213 12.72 11.68 3.21
CA ASN A 213 13.25 12.96 3.70
C ASN A 213 14.64 13.27 3.13
N PRO A 214 14.85 13.31 1.81
CA PRO A 214 16.17 13.45 1.21
C PRO A 214 16.90 14.74 1.65
N ASP A 215 16.17 15.78 1.99
CA ASP A 215 16.72 17.06 2.42
C ASP A 215 17.48 17.00 3.74
N LYS A 216 17.12 16.08 4.64
CA LYS A 216 17.84 15.85 5.92
C LYS A 216 19.28 15.38 5.69
N TYR A 217 19.54 14.76 4.54
CA TYR A 217 20.82 14.11 4.20
C TYR A 217 21.70 14.94 3.26
N LYS A 218 21.20 16.09 2.79
CA LYS A 218 21.99 16.99 1.92
C LYS A 218 23.28 17.46 2.61
N GLY A 219 24.41 17.28 1.93
CA GLY A 219 25.73 17.67 2.45
C GLY A 219 26.29 16.75 3.54
N LYS A 220 25.61 15.66 3.90
CA LYS A 220 26.10 14.69 4.88
C LYS A 220 26.94 13.60 4.22
N THR A 221 27.96 13.15 4.91
CA THR A 221 28.73 11.96 4.54
C THR A 221 28.18 10.75 5.28
N MET A 222 27.76 9.72 4.54
CA MET A 222 27.24 8.49 5.12
C MET A 222 28.35 7.44 5.21
N LYS A 223 28.61 6.90 6.41
CA LYS A 223 29.54 5.82 6.64
C LYS A 223 28.80 4.54 7.01
N MET A 224 28.86 3.55 6.14
CA MET A 224 28.15 2.27 6.32
C MET A 224 28.88 1.14 5.61
N LYS A 225 28.59 -0.11 6.03
CA LYS A 225 28.94 -1.28 5.24
C LYS A 225 27.86 -1.55 4.22
N ALA A 226 28.23 -1.76 2.96
CA ALA A 226 27.30 -2.06 1.89
C ALA A 226 27.89 -3.04 0.89
N VAL A 227 27.02 -3.82 0.24
CA VAL A 227 27.38 -4.57 -0.95
C VAL A 227 27.36 -3.61 -2.14
N VAL A 228 28.38 -3.62 -2.98
CA VAL A 228 28.44 -2.78 -4.16
C VAL A 228 27.85 -3.52 -5.36
N TYR A 229 26.73 -3.07 -5.87
CA TYR A 229 26.10 -3.60 -7.06
C TYR A 229 26.37 -2.71 -8.26
N ARG A 230 26.84 -3.33 -9.38
CA ARG A 230 27.14 -2.64 -10.63
C ARG A 230 26.43 -3.35 -11.80
N PRO A 231 25.16 -3.04 -12.05
CA PRO A 231 24.48 -3.59 -13.21
C PRO A 231 25.10 -3.08 -14.51
N LYS A 232 25.11 -3.91 -15.55
CA LYS A 232 25.68 -3.59 -16.86
C LYS A 232 25.08 -2.34 -17.53
N SER A 233 23.88 -1.97 -17.13
CA SER A 233 23.15 -0.78 -17.59
C SER A 233 23.63 0.54 -16.99
N LEU A 234 24.48 0.51 -15.95
CA LEU A 234 25.03 1.72 -15.35
C LEU A 234 26.30 2.18 -16.07
N PHE A 235 26.46 3.50 -16.20
CA PHE A 235 27.72 4.11 -16.66
C PHE A 235 28.89 3.69 -15.75
N LYS A 236 30.12 3.64 -16.31
CA LYS A 236 31.32 3.12 -15.66
C LYS A 236 31.60 3.70 -14.25
N ASP A 237 31.24 4.98 -14.02
CA ASP A 237 31.53 5.68 -12.77
C ASP A 237 30.37 5.61 -11.76
N ASN A 238 29.30 4.89 -12.10
CA ASN A 238 28.17 4.72 -11.22
C ASN A 238 28.16 3.34 -10.55
N PHE A 239 27.71 3.30 -9.33
CA PHE A 239 27.52 2.08 -8.56
C PHE A 239 26.34 2.25 -7.59
N VAL A 240 25.86 1.16 -7.04
CA VAL A 240 24.79 1.17 -6.04
C VAL A 240 25.32 0.47 -4.79
N PRO A 241 25.72 1.23 -3.75
CA PRO A 241 25.95 0.64 -2.43
C PRO A 241 24.61 0.31 -1.82
N GLY A 242 24.46 -0.92 -1.33
CA GLY A 242 23.17 -1.36 -0.82
C GLY A 242 23.24 -2.71 -0.14
N ARG A 243 22.07 -3.30 0.07
CA ARG A 243 21.91 -4.62 0.68
C ARG A 243 20.80 -5.41 0.00
N PHE A 244 20.91 -6.72 0.11
CA PHE A 244 19.78 -7.58 -0.20
C PHE A 244 18.79 -7.54 0.98
N ALA A 245 17.57 -7.13 0.71
CA ALA A 245 16.47 -7.16 1.65
C ALA A 245 15.48 -8.27 1.24
N MET A 246 15.17 -9.13 2.19
CA MET A 246 14.12 -10.15 2.04
C MET A 246 12.83 -9.54 2.61
N THR A 247 11.79 -9.44 1.79
CA THR A 247 10.54 -8.84 2.19
C THR A 247 9.55 -9.84 2.76
N CYS A 248 9.29 -10.94 2.06
CA CYS A 248 8.35 -11.97 2.52
C CYS A 248 8.95 -13.37 2.57
N CYS A 249 9.74 -13.78 1.59
CA CYS A 249 10.35 -15.11 1.50
C CYS A 249 11.67 -15.06 0.74
N ALA A 250 12.37 -16.19 0.69
CA ALA A 250 13.67 -16.30 0.00
C ALA A 250 13.59 -15.97 -1.51
N ASP A 251 12.43 -16.13 -2.12
CA ASP A 251 12.22 -15.85 -3.54
C ASP A 251 11.98 -14.35 -3.83
N ASP A 252 11.68 -13.55 -2.81
CA ASP A 252 11.46 -12.09 -2.93
C ASP A 252 12.61 -11.29 -2.29
N ILE A 253 13.83 -11.68 -2.62
CA ILE A 253 15.04 -10.94 -2.22
C ILE A 253 15.28 -9.83 -3.24
N ARG A 254 15.25 -8.58 -2.77
CA ARG A 254 15.54 -7.39 -3.57
C ARG A 254 16.80 -6.70 -3.11
N PHE A 255 17.53 -6.15 -4.07
CA PHE A 255 18.64 -5.26 -3.76
C PHE A 255 18.12 -3.82 -3.57
N ILE A 256 18.28 -3.28 -2.38
CA ILE A 256 17.92 -1.90 -2.04
C ILE A 256 19.19 -1.06 -1.84
N GLY A 257 19.17 0.16 -2.40
CA GLY A 257 20.30 1.08 -2.33
C GLY A 257 20.12 2.28 -3.24
N TYR A 258 20.97 3.29 -3.08
CA TYR A 258 20.94 4.49 -3.89
C TYR A 258 22.05 4.49 -4.95
N LYS A 259 21.72 5.02 -6.13
CA LYS A 259 22.72 5.22 -7.19
C LYS A 259 23.72 6.29 -6.77
N CYS A 260 24.97 5.91 -6.69
CA CYS A 260 26.10 6.80 -6.41
C CYS A 260 26.99 6.96 -7.63
N LYS A 261 27.60 8.13 -7.76
CA LYS A 261 28.68 8.38 -8.71
C LYS A 261 30.01 8.33 -7.95
N ARG A 262 31.00 7.65 -8.50
CA ARG A 262 32.36 7.62 -7.93
C ARG A 262 32.97 9.02 -8.05
N SER A 263 33.43 9.60 -6.94
CA SER A 263 34.31 10.75 -6.97
C SER A 263 35.74 10.29 -7.27
N GLU A 264 36.43 11.01 -8.12
CA GLU A 264 37.89 10.88 -8.27
C GLU A 264 38.52 11.64 -7.10
N GLU A 265 38.96 10.94 -6.08
CA GLU A 265 39.97 11.39 -5.12
C GLU A 265 41.18 10.51 -5.27
#